data_e537b2c43623891eb0d3b3f4e9663bba
#
_entry.id   e537b2c43623891eb0d3b3f4e9663bba
#
_cell.length_a   1.000
_cell.length_b   1.000
_cell.length_c   1.000
_cell.angle_alpha   90.00
_cell.angle_beta   90.00
_cell.angle_gamma   90.00
#
_symmetry.space_group_name_H-M   'P 1'
#
loop_
_entity.id
_entity.type
_entity.pdbx_description
1 polymer ?
#
loop_
_entity_poly.entity_id
_entity_poly.type
_entity_poly.pdbx_seq_one_letter_code
_entity_poly.pdbx_strand_id
1 'polypeptide(L)'
;LYSDGRFLSSLHVNNNSINELGTIEMSGNEVFKIAVNRLSDLAEETLKDCNMTSDDITWMVPHQANIRIIKAVAKRINLPMSKVIQTLDTHGNTSAASIPLALDTGVRDGRIKKGDMLLFEGIGGGFSWGSVLTEY
;
A
#
# COMPACT_ATOMS: atom_id res chain seq x y z
N LEU A 1 -11.66 4.69 0.09
CA LEU A 1 -11.53 3.67 -0.97
C LEU A 1 -11.96 4.27 -2.30
N TYR A 2 -11.12 4.13 -3.31
CA TYR A 2 -11.29 4.72 -4.65
C TYR A 2 -11.01 3.69 -5.74
N SER A 3 -11.53 3.95 -6.94
CA SER A 3 -11.26 3.16 -8.14
C SER A 3 -11.26 4.05 -9.38
N ASP A 4 -10.39 3.74 -10.34
CA ASP A 4 -10.29 4.47 -11.61
C ASP A 4 -9.94 3.48 -12.74
N GLY A 5 -10.92 3.13 -13.55
CA GLY A 5 -10.79 2.19 -14.67
C GLY A 5 -10.04 2.71 -15.89
N ARG A 6 -9.71 4.00 -15.94
CA ARG A 6 -8.97 4.60 -17.10
C ARG A 6 -7.56 4.05 -17.25
N PHE A 7 -7.00 3.45 -16.19
CA PHE A 7 -5.65 2.90 -16.16
C PHE A 7 -5.63 1.37 -16.26
N LEU A 8 -6.71 0.75 -16.69
CA LEU A 8 -6.82 -0.71 -16.78
C LEU A 8 -5.67 -1.35 -17.59
N SER A 9 -5.26 -0.70 -18.69
CA SER A 9 -4.16 -1.18 -19.53
C SER A 9 -2.77 -1.15 -18.86
N SER A 10 -2.61 -0.40 -17.76
CA SER A 10 -1.31 -0.27 -17.08
C SER A 10 -0.98 -1.44 -16.17
N LEU A 11 -2.01 -2.17 -15.70
CA LEU A 11 -1.86 -3.38 -14.89
C LEU A 11 -3.11 -4.26 -15.06
N HIS A 12 -2.99 -5.36 -15.77
CA HIS A 12 -4.10 -6.28 -16.04
C HIS A 12 -3.60 -7.71 -16.27
N VAL A 13 -4.54 -8.65 -16.31
CA VAL A 13 -4.29 -10.01 -16.78
C VAL A 13 -4.78 -10.08 -18.22
N ASN A 14 -3.87 -10.40 -19.13
CA ASN A 14 -4.22 -10.65 -20.52
C ASN A 14 -4.77 -12.07 -20.65
N ASN A 15 -6.06 -12.17 -20.90
CA ASN A 15 -6.75 -13.46 -21.03
C ASN A 15 -7.37 -13.57 -22.43
N ASN A 16 -6.63 -14.16 -23.36
CA ASN A 16 -7.03 -14.26 -24.76
C ASN A 16 -8.00 -15.42 -25.04
N SER A 17 -8.19 -16.34 -24.11
CA SER A 17 -9.15 -17.44 -24.25
C SER A 17 -9.59 -18.00 -22.87
N ILE A 18 -10.79 -18.63 -22.85
CA ILE A 18 -11.36 -19.28 -21.65
C ILE A 18 -10.49 -20.46 -21.15
N ASN A 19 -9.62 -20.99 -21.99
CA ASN A 19 -8.83 -22.18 -21.71
C ASN A 19 -7.34 -21.93 -21.49
N GLU A 20 -6.89 -20.66 -21.52
CA GLU A 20 -5.49 -20.29 -21.31
C GLU A 20 -5.33 -19.46 -20.03
N LEU A 21 -4.35 -19.82 -19.22
CA LEU A 21 -3.95 -19.00 -18.08
C LEU A 21 -3.40 -17.68 -18.60
N GLY A 22 -4.06 -16.59 -18.23
CA GLY A 22 -3.59 -15.25 -18.58
C GLY A 22 -2.29 -14.89 -17.88
N THR A 23 -1.48 -14.03 -18.50
CA THR A 23 -0.28 -13.47 -17.92
C THR A 23 -0.55 -12.06 -17.38
N ILE A 24 0.14 -11.70 -16.28
CA ILE A 24 0.09 -10.34 -15.76
C ILE A 24 0.93 -9.45 -16.68
N GLU A 25 0.29 -8.44 -17.23
CA GLU A 25 0.95 -7.36 -17.97
C GLU A 25 0.99 -6.08 -17.15
N MET A 26 2.16 -5.43 -17.11
CA MET A 26 2.35 -4.25 -16.27
C MET A 26 3.29 -3.24 -16.91
N SER A 27 2.83 -2.00 -17.03
CA SER A 27 3.64 -0.82 -17.37
C SER A 27 4.30 -0.25 -16.10
N GLY A 28 5.41 -0.83 -15.66
CA GLY A 28 6.00 -0.59 -14.34
C GLY A 28 6.26 0.88 -13.99
N ASN A 29 6.70 1.71 -14.95
CA ASN A 29 6.92 3.14 -14.73
C ASN A 29 5.62 3.92 -14.51
N GLU A 30 4.57 3.56 -15.24
CA GLU A 30 3.25 4.18 -15.11
C GLU A 30 2.59 3.77 -13.80
N VAL A 31 2.60 2.47 -13.49
CA VAL A 31 2.13 1.92 -12.22
C VAL A 31 2.82 2.59 -11.03
N PHE A 32 4.14 2.77 -11.09
CA PHE A 32 4.90 3.47 -10.05
C PHE A 32 4.38 4.89 -9.82
N LYS A 33 4.23 5.69 -10.89
CA LYS A 33 3.76 7.07 -10.80
C LYS A 33 2.34 7.16 -10.24
N ILE A 34 1.44 6.30 -10.74
CA ILE A 34 0.05 6.25 -10.28
C ILE A 34 0.01 5.86 -8.80
N ALA A 35 0.71 4.80 -8.41
CA ALA A 35 0.72 4.31 -7.04
C ALA A 35 1.23 5.36 -6.06
N VAL A 36 2.37 5.98 -6.34
CA VAL A 36 2.94 7.01 -5.45
C VAL A 36 1.99 8.19 -5.30
N ASN A 37 1.42 8.70 -6.42
CA ASN A 37 0.51 9.83 -6.34
C ASN A 37 -0.77 9.48 -5.56
N ARG A 38 -1.44 8.39 -5.95
CA ARG A 38 -2.74 8.02 -5.35
C ARG A 38 -2.65 7.65 -3.88
N LEU A 39 -1.62 6.90 -3.49
CA LEU A 39 -1.43 6.53 -2.09
C LEU A 39 -1.05 7.76 -1.25
N SER A 40 -0.14 8.61 -1.71
CA SER A 40 0.23 9.80 -0.95
C SER A 40 -0.94 10.77 -0.79
N ASP A 41 -1.68 11.06 -1.88
CA ASP A 41 -2.85 11.95 -1.83
C ASP A 41 -3.91 11.38 -0.86
N LEU A 42 -4.11 10.04 -0.88
CA LEU A 42 -5.08 9.37 0.00
C LEU A 42 -4.65 9.35 1.46
N ALA A 43 -3.35 9.15 1.74
CA ALA A 43 -2.83 9.25 3.10
C ALA A 43 -3.06 10.64 3.70
N GLU A 44 -2.75 11.70 2.93
CA GLU A 44 -2.98 13.08 3.33
C GLU A 44 -4.47 13.37 3.58
N GLU A 45 -5.36 12.88 2.69
CA GLU A 45 -6.81 12.98 2.84
C GLU A 45 -7.29 12.26 4.11
N THR A 46 -6.87 11.02 4.31
CA THR A 46 -7.25 10.20 5.47
C THR A 46 -6.84 10.86 6.79
N LEU A 47 -5.62 11.36 6.87
CA LEU A 47 -5.13 12.08 8.04
C LEU A 47 -5.93 13.36 8.30
N LYS A 48 -6.18 14.15 7.25
CA LYS A 48 -6.97 15.37 7.34
C LYS A 48 -8.40 15.11 7.82
N ASP A 49 -9.05 14.09 7.30
CA ASP A 49 -10.43 13.73 7.67
C ASP A 49 -10.54 13.29 9.13
N CYS A 50 -9.43 12.73 9.67
CA CYS A 50 -9.32 12.37 11.09
C CYS A 50 -8.79 13.52 11.98
N ASN A 51 -8.52 14.72 11.43
CA ASN A 51 -7.83 15.82 12.11
C ASN A 51 -6.48 15.42 12.70
N MET A 52 -5.73 14.59 11.97
CA MET A 52 -4.42 14.06 12.34
C MET A 52 -3.35 14.48 11.34
N THR A 53 -2.10 14.28 11.72
CA THR A 53 -0.90 14.55 10.91
C THR A 53 -0.05 13.28 10.81
N SER A 54 1.00 13.30 10.00
CA SER A 54 1.96 12.17 9.92
C SER A 54 2.70 11.92 11.24
N ASP A 55 2.79 12.90 12.12
CA ASP A 55 3.43 12.73 13.42
C ASP A 55 2.63 11.82 14.36
N ASP A 56 1.29 11.81 14.19
CA ASP A 56 0.37 10.99 14.96
C ASP A 56 0.42 9.50 14.56
N ILE A 57 0.98 9.18 13.37
CA ILE A 57 1.15 7.79 12.93
C ILE A 57 2.25 7.12 13.76
N THR A 58 1.93 6.03 14.44
CA THR A 58 2.93 5.16 15.06
C THR A 58 3.57 4.27 14.01
N TRP A 59 2.75 3.58 13.19
CA TRP A 59 3.21 2.68 12.15
C TRP A 59 2.40 2.81 10.87
N MET A 60 3.08 2.85 9.73
CA MET A 60 2.50 2.61 8.41
C MET A 60 2.68 1.13 8.06
N VAL A 61 1.59 0.47 7.68
CA VAL A 61 1.54 -0.95 7.27
C VAL A 61 1.04 -1.00 5.82
N PRO A 62 1.90 -0.72 4.83
CA PRO A 62 1.49 -0.63 3.44
C PRO A 62 1.41 -1.98 2.76
N HIS A 63 0.68 -2.05 1.65
CA HIS A 63 0.82 -3.12 0.67
C HIS A 63 2.29 -3.24 0.22
N GLN A 64 2.83 -4.44 0.27
CA GLN A 64 4.23 -4.75 -0.03
C GLN A 64 4.45 -4.93 -1.55
N ALA A 65 4.06 -3.93 -2.35
CA ALA A 65 4.17 -4.00 -3.81
C ALA A 65 5.61 -3.90 -4.30
N ASN A 66 6.31 -2.86 -3.84
CA ASN A 66 7.65 -2.51 -4.27
C ASN A 66 8.27 -1.53 -3.26
N ILE A 67 9.47 -1.79 -2.81
CA ILE A 67 10.17 -0.93 -1.84
C ILE A 67 10.33 0.53 -2.31
N ARG A 68 10.45 0.76 -3.62
CA ARG A 68 10.57 2.11 -4.18
C ARG A 68 9.27 2.90 -4.03
N ILE A 69 8.11 2.25 -4.20
CA ILE A 69 6.79 2.85 -3.98
C ILE A 69 6.65 3.20 -2.50
N ILE A 70 6.90 2.24 -1.60
CA ILE A 70 6.80 2.43 -0.15
C ILE A 70 7.66 3.63 0.31
N LYS A 71 8.93 3.67 -0.11
CA LYS A 71 9.84 4.78 0.22
C LYS A 71 9.36 6.12 -0.33
N ALA A 72 8.82 6.15 -1.54
CA ALA A 72 8.36 7.38 -2.17
C ALA A 72 7.10 7.93 -1.48
N VAL A 73 6.15 7.06 -1.12
CA VAL A 73 4.94 7.44 -0.38
C VAL A 73 5.32 7.94 1.02
N ALA A 74 6.08 7.18 1.79
CA ALA A 74 6.54 7.57 3.13
C ALA A 74 7.26 8.93 3.12
N LYS A 75 8.14 9.15 2.14
CA LYS A 75 8.83 10.44 1.97
C LYS A 75 7.85 11.58 1.70
N ARG A 76 6.83 11.37 0.87
CA ARG A 76 5.90 12.41 0.45
C ARG A 76 4.97 12.85 1.59
N ILE A 77 4.58 11.92 2.46
CA ILE A 77 3.81 12.22 3.67
C ILE A 77 4.68 12.59 4.88
N ASN A 78 5.99 12.79 4.68
CA ASN A 78 6.97 13.10 5.73
C ASN A 78 7.07 12.04 6.84
N LEU A 79 6.80 10.77 6.55
CA LEU A 79 6.91 9.66 7.49
C LEU A 79 8.30 9.00 7.38
N PRO A 80 9.08 8.88 8.47
CA PRO A 80 10.38 8.22 8.42
C PRO A 80 10.22 6.71 8.18
N MET A 81 11.12 6.12 7.41
CA MET A 81 11.09 4.67 7.12
C MET A 81 11.18 3.78 8.36
N SER A 82 11.68 4.29 9.47
CA SER A 82 11.68 3.61 10.78
C SER A 82 10.28 3.37 11.36
N LYS A 83 9.27 4.11 10.89
CA LYS A 83 7.85 3.92 11.22
C LYS A 83 7.09 3.10 10.16
N VAL A 84 7.78 2.44 9.23
CA VAL A 84 7.15 1.62 8.18
C VAL A 84 7.42 0.15 8.40
N ILE A 85 6.37 -0.65 8.50
CA ILE A 85 6.50 -2.10 8.56
C ILE A 85 6.83 -2.63 7.16
N GLN A 86 7.96 -3.30 7.04
CA GLN A 86 8.46 -3.86 5.79
C GLN A 86 8.66 -5.36 5.95
N THR A 87 8.16 -6.12 4.99
CA THR A 87 8.28 -7.59 4.93
C THR A 87 8.57 -8.07 3.51
N LEU A 88 8.92 -7.12 2.62
CA LEU A 88 9.15 -7.41 1.21
C LEU A 88 10.36 -8.32 0.98
N ASP A 89 11.36 -8.22 1.83
CA ASP A 89 12.59 -9.03 1.82
C ASP A 89 12.36 -10.48 2.23
N THR A 90 11.34 -10.73 3.06
CA THR A 90 11.01 -12.07 3.56
C THR A 90 9.82 -12.70 2.86
N HIS A 91 8.78 -11.92 2.56
CA HIS A 91 7.53 -12.44 2.00
C HIS A 91 7.33 -12.09 0.51
N GLY A 92 8.05 -11.10 -0.01
CA GLY A 92 7.82 -10.56 -1.35
C GLY A 92 6.47 -9.83 -1.47
N ASN A 93 5.98 -9.69 -2.71
CA ASN A 93 4.65 -9.18 -2.98
C ASN A 93 3.63 -10.32 -2.97
N THR A 94 2.93 -10.48 -1.87
CA THR A 94 1.89 -11.51 -1.68
C THR A 94 0.47 -10.98 -1.95
N SER A 95 0.34 -9.95 -2.82
CA SER A 95 -0.95 -9.34 -3.19
C SER A 95 -1.76 -8.91 -1.95
N ALA A 96 -3.02 -9.31 -1.84
CA ALA A 96 -3.90 -8.95 -0.73
C ALA A 96 -3.40 -9.42 0.64
N ALA A 97 -2.60 -10.50 0.69
CA ALA A 97 -2.04 -11.03 1.93
C ALA A 97 -0.88 -10.18 2.49
N SER A 98 -0.31 -9.25 1.71
CA SER A 98 0.89 -8.51 2.12
C SER A 98 0.66 -7.60 3.33
N ILE A 99 -0.49 -6.94 3.42
CA ILE A 99 -0.84 -6.10 4.57
C ILE A 99 -1.04 -6.94 5.84
N PRO A 100 -1.90 -7.98 5.85
CA PRO A 100 -2.07 -8.80 7.06
C PRO A 100 -0.80 -9.54 7.48
N LEU A 101 0.06 -9.97 6.55
CA LEU A 101 1.36 -10.55 6.89
C LEU A 101 2.33 -9.53 7.50
N ALA A 102 2.35 -8.30 7.00
CA ALA A 102 3.15 -7.23 7.57
C ALA A 102 2.65 -6.85 8.98
N LEU A 103 1.32 -6.77 9.17
CA LEU A 103 0.72 -6.54 10.48
C LEU A 103 1.09 -7.66 11.46
N ASP A 104 0.88 -8.93 11.10
CA ASP A 104 1.23 -10.08 11.94
C ASP A 104 2.71 -10.07 12.34
N THR A 105 3.59 -9.76 11.39
CA THR A 105 5.03 -9.62 11.65
C THR A 105 5.31 -8.52 12.68
N GLY A 106 4.75 -7.32 12.48
CA GLY A 106 4.96 -6.18 13.38
C GLY A 106 4.40 -6.40 14.79
N VAL A 107 3.31 -7.17 14.91
CA VAL A 107 2.73 -7.56 16.20
C VAL A 107 3.60 -8.62 16.89
N ARG A 108 4.00 -9.68 16.18
CA ARG A 108 4.78 -10.79 16.75
C ARG A 108 6.18 -10.39 17.17
N ASP A 109 6.81 -9.47 16.46
CA ASP A 109 8.15 -8.98 16.83
C ASP A 109 8.12 -7.84 17.86
N GLY A 110 6.92 -7.43 18.29
CA GLY A 110 6.70 -6.47 19.36
C GLY A 110 6.86 -5.01 18.97
N ARG A 111 6.99 -4.70 17.68
CA ARG A 111 6.96 -3.30 17.19
C ARG A 111 5.58 -2.69 17.37
N ILE A 112 4.53 -3.36 16.88
CA ILE A 112 3.15 -2.90 17.00
C ILE A 112 2.57 -3.33 18.34
N LYS A 113 2.02 -2.36 19.09
CA LYS A 113 1.47 -2.56 20.43
C LYS A 113 0.09 -1.92 20.53
N LYS A 114 -0.70 -2.38 21.49
CA LYS A 114 -2.00 -1.81 21.81
C LYS A 114 -1.89 -0.30 22.08
N GLY A 115 -2.73 0.47 21.42
CA GLY A 115 -2.76 1.92 21.44
C GLY A 115 -1.93 2.59 20.33
N ASP A 116 -1.21 1.82 19.50
CA ASP A 116 -0.50 2.38 18.34
C ASP A 116 -1.47 2.83 17.25
N MET A 117 -1.23 3.99 16.68
CA MET A 117 -1.98 4.48 15.53
C MET A 117 -1.39 3.91 14.24
N LEU A 118 -2.19 3.12 13.52
CA LEU A 118 -1.80 2.43 12.30
C LEU A 118 -2.43 3.05 11.06
N LEU A 119 -1.58 3.36 10.06
CA LEU A 119 -2.02 3.71 8.71
C LEU A 119 -1.81 2.50 7.78
N PHE A 120 -2.90 1.92 7.29
CA PHE A 120 -2.88 0.89 6.25
C PHE A 120 -3.10 1.53 4.89
N GLU A 121 -2.37 1.08 3.88
CA GLU A 121 -2.55 1.52 2.51
C GLU A 121 -2.39 0.38 1.52
N GLY A 122 -3.29 0.31 0.54
CA GLY A 122 -3.25 -0.67 -0.51
C GLY A 122 -3.63 -0.11 -1.88
N ILE A 123 -3.03 -0.67 -2.92
CA ILE A 123 -3.36 -0.40 -4.31
C ILE A 123 -3.24 -1.69 -5.12
N GLY A 124 -4.11 -1.85 -6.09
CA GLY A 124 -4.12 -3.00 -7.01
C GLY A 124 -4.62 -2.62 -8.39
N GLY A 125 -4.69 -3.63 -9.24
CA GLY A 125 -5.23 -3.47 -10.59
C GLY A 125 -6.64 -2.88 -10.56
N GLY A 126 -6.94 -2.13 -11.59
CA GLY A 126 -8.20 -1.40 -11.69
C GLY A 126 -7.99 -0.01 -12.27
N PHE A 127 -7.27 0.98 -11.69
CA PHE A 127 -6.73 0.82 -10.33
C PHE A 127 -7.79 0.96 -9.26
N SER A 128 -7.60 0.22 -8.18
CA SER A 128 -8.34 0.44 -6.95
C SER A 128 -7.34 0.65 -5.81
N TRP A 129 -7.62 1.63 -4.95
CA TRP A 129 -6.73 1.96 -3.82
C TRP A 129 -7.54 2.39 -2.61
N GLY A 130 -6.98 2.20 -1.45
CA GLY A 130 -7.63 2.52 -0.19
C GLY A 130 -6.64 2.73 0.94
N SER A 131 -7.08 3.47 1.97
CA SER A 131 -6.39 3.57 3.24
C SER A 131 -7.36 3.39 4.41
N VAL A 132 -6.81 2.99 5.53
CA VAL A 132 -7.50 2.89 6.82
C VAL A 132 -6.57 3.43 7.89
N LEU A 133 -7.05 4.35 8.70
CA LEU A 133 -6.39 4.82 9.90
C LEU A 133 -7.15 4.30 11.13
N THR A 134 -6.47 3.61 12.03
CA THR A 134 -7.09 3.01 13.21
C THR A 134 -6.11 2.85 14.35
N GLU A 135 -6.60 2.90 15.58
CA GLU A 135 -5.85 2.46 16.76
C GLU A 135 -5.85 0.93 16.82
N TYR A 136 -4.71 0.36 17.18
CA TYR A 136 -4.52 -1.08 17.33
C TYR A 136 -4.94 -1.58 18.71
#